data_ac3fff7eace3869e185607e39e5bd09b
#
_entry.id   ac3fff7eace3869e185607e39e5bd09b
#
_cell.length_a   1.000
_cell.length_b   1.000
_cell.length_c   1.000
_cell.angle_alpha   90.00
_cell.angle_beta   90.00
_cell.angle_gamma   90.00
#
_symmetry.space_group_name_H-M   'P 1'
#
loop_
_entity.id
_entity.type
_entity.pdbx_description
1 polymer ?
#
loop_
_entity_poly.entity_id
_entity_poly.type
_entity_poly.pdbx_seq_one_letter_code
_entity_poly.pdbx_strand_id
1 'polypeptide(L)'
;EFFGDTLSPRPEFSEGALPDSRIIRYPGLPHAYGVRWDFPDAFTRRYAVDDFNSILLYKDGVHMPHLGTWGDRGGKDCHLDIFLQPVRVEAGASRTVYAIVADGSETELAERLAFPFERAPEHCRAARNSYLRIPESPMSFSQERMSSVVLTNVVYPTYVEGRFVRHHTPGRCWNSLYTWDSGFIGLGLMEIDTLRAVENLNAYTTDPGNPDNAFVLHGTPVPVQIYLFFELWNRTCDRALLEYFYPRLKQYYDYLAGHDPRSTTRRGSREPMIRTWDYFYNTGGWDDYPPQH
;
A
#
# COMPACT_ATOMS: atom_id res chain seq x y z
N GLU A 1 -9.23 6.64 -1.26
CA GLU A 1 -9.52 6.39 0.16
C GLU A 1 -8.33 6.79 1.02
N PHE A 2 -8.56 7.53 2.09
CA PHE A 2 -7.53 7.92 3.06
C PHE A 2 -7.96 7.46 4.43
N PHE A 3 -7.08 6.85 5.18
CA PHE A 3 -7.43 6.24 6.46
C PHE A 3 -6.32 6.35 7.50
N GLY A 4 -6.72 6.20 8.76
CA GLY A 4 -5.87 5.92 9.90
C GLY A 4 -6.57 4.93 10.80
N ASP A 5 -5.83 4.18 11.58
CA ASP A 5 -6.36 3.23 12.56
C ASP A 5 -6.11 3.68 14.01
N THR A 6 -6.38 2.82 14.97
CA THR A 6 -6.17 3.12 16.39
C THR A 6 -4.70 3.29 16.77
N LEU A 7 -3.78 2.79 15.96
CA LEU A 7 -2.33 2.86 16.17
C LEU A 7 -1.68 3.98 15.38
N SER A 8 -2.38 4.49 14.37
CA SER A 8 -1.90 5.55 13.48
C SER A 8 -2.40 6.92 13.93
N PRO A 9 -1.66 8.01 13.64
CA PRO A 9 -2.19 9.34 13.78
C PRO A 9 -3.44 9.52 12.92
N ARG A 10 -4.49 10.09 13.52
CA ARG A 10 -5.72 10.34 12.78
C ARG A 10 -5.51 11.47 11.78
N PRO A 11 -5.93 11.28 10.53
CA PRO A 11 -5.88 12.37 9.55
C PRO A 11 -6.91 13.46 9.88
N GLU A 12 -6.54 14.69 9.58
CA GLU A 12 -7.44 15.85 9.57
C GLU A 12 -7.85 16.15 8.14
N PHE A 13 -9.14 16.27 7.91
CA PHE A 13 -9.71 16.56 6.60
C PHE A 13 -10.24 17.99 6.53
N SER A 14 -9.86 18.71 5.49
CA SER A 14 -10.35 20.07 5.22
C SER A 14 -10.67 20.26 3.74
N GLU A 15 -11.47 21.26 3.43
CA GLU A 15 -11.66 21.67 2.04
C GLU A 15 -10.38 22.28 1.48
N GLY A 16 -10.10 22.02 0.22
CA GLY A 16 -9.01 22.69 -0.49
C GLY A 16 -9.42 24.08 -0.99
N ALA A 17 -8.44 24.86 -1.40
CA ALA A 17 -8.67 26.19 -1.96
C ALA A 17 -9.36 26.16 -3.35
N LEU A 18 -9.25 25.05 -4.05
CA LEU A 18 -9.87 24.84 -5.36
C LEU A 18 -11.20 24.11 -5.22
N PRO A 19 -12.16 24.35 -6.12
CA PRO A 19 -13.39 23.57 -6.18
C PRO A 19 -13.06 22.06 -6.31
N ASP A 20 -13.92 21.24 -5.74
CA ASP A 20 -13.81 19.79 -5.83
C ASP A 20 -12.45 19.24 -5.35
N SER A 21 -11.94 19.84 -4.27
CA SER A 21 -10.68 19.40 -3.65
C SER A 21 -10.81 19.20 -2.14
N ARG A 22 -9.96 18.32 -1.62
CA ARG A 22 -9.81 18.08 -0.17
C ARG A 22 -8.33 18.00 0.18
N ILE A 23 -8.01 18.48 1.37
CA ILE A 23 -6.68 18.40 1.96
C ILE A 23 -6.72 17.46 3.15
N ILE A 24 -5.75 16.60 3.23
CA ILE A 24 -5.59 15.61 4.28
C ILE A 24 -4.25 15.85 4.97
N ARG A 25 -4.29 16.08 6.29
CA ARG A 25 -3.11 16.28 7.12
C ARG A 25 -2.98 15.14 8.12
N TYR A 26 -1.79 14.60 8.26
CA TYR A 26 -1.47 13.66 9.32
C TYR A 26 -0.62 14.37 10.37
N PRO A 27 -1.05 14.36 11.65
CA PRO A 27 -0.26 14.96 12.73
C PRO A 27 1.17 14.41 12.76
N GLY A 28 2.13 15.30 12.88
CA GLY A 28 3.55 14.93 12.93
C GLY A 28 4.25 14.79 11.57
N LEU A 29 3.53 14.89 10.45
CA LEU A 29 4.16 14.98 9.14
C LEU A 29 4.32 16.43 8.69
N PRO A 30 5.44 16.79 8.06
CA PRO A 30 5.68 18.12 7.51
C PRO A 30 4.91 18.38 6.21
N HIS A 31 4.38 17.33 5.59
CA HIS A 31 3.65 17.37 4.34
C HIS A 31 2.17 17.06 4.55
N ALA A 32 1.35 17.63 3.69
CA ALA A 32 -0.06 17.27 3.58
C ALA A 32 -0.30 16.52 2.26
N TYR A 33 -1.46 15.90 2.15
CA TYR A 33 -1.94 15.28 0.92
C TYR A 33 -3.14 16.09 0.41
N GLY A 34 -3.27 16.15 -0.91
CA GLY A 34 -4.39 16.82 -1.55
C GLY A 34 -5.00 15.89 -2.59
N VAL A 35 -6.31 15.98 -2.72
CA VAL A 35 -7.06 15.33 -3.80
C VAL A 35 -7.99 16.33 -4.46
N ARG A 36 -8.07 16.30 -5.80
CA ARG A 36 -9.01 17.09 -6.61
C ARG A 36 -9.54 16.23 -7.74
N TRP A 37 -10.78 16.45 -8.13
CA TRP A 37 -11.48 15.69 -9.16
C TRP A 37 -12.23 16.57 -10.14
N ASP A 38 -12.57 16.05 -11.33
CA ASP A 38 -13.21 16.77 -12.44
C ASP A 38 -14.70 16.43 -12.66
N PHE A 39 -15.33 15.82 -11.67
CA PHE A 39 -16.75 15.43 -11.78
C PHE A 39 -17.60 16.19 -10.79
N PRO A 40 -18.56 16.98 -11.28
CA PRO A 40 -19.28 17.97 -10.46
C PRO A 40 -20.21 17.37 -9.43
N ASP A 41 -20.69 16.16 -9.64
CA ASP A 41 -21.69 15.52 -8.80
C ASP A 41 -21.08 14.53 -7.79
N ALA A 42 -19.85 14.77 -7.37
CA ALA A 42 -19.23 13.95 -6.32
C ALA A 42 -19.70 14.43 -4.94
N PHE A 43 -19.82 13.49 -4.03
CA PHE A 43 -19.97 13.79 -2.62
C PHE A 43 -18.87 13.13 -1.81
N THR A 44 -18.55 13.73 -0.67
CA THR A 44 -17.57 13.23 0.27
C THR A 44 -18.25 12.65 1.49
N ARG A 45 -17.63 11.63 2.05
CA ARG A 45 -18.10 10.97 3.26
C ARG A 45 -16.93 10.75 4.20
N ARG A 46 -17.11 11.05 5.49
CA ARG A 46 -16.17 10.71 6.56
C ARG A 46 -16.84 9.72 7.53
N TYR A 47 -16.07 8.77 8.02
CA TYR A 47 -16.58 7.75 8.93
C TYR A 47 -15.48 7.14 9.81
N ALA A 48 -15.88 6.48 10.88
CA ALA A 48 -14.99 5.84 11.84
C ALA A 48 -14.53 4.45 11.35
N VAL A 49 -13.44 3.95 11.92
CA VAL A 49 -12.88 2.61 11.62
C VAL A 49 -13.90 1.49 11.78
N ASP A 50 -14.71 1.52 12.82
CA ASP A 50 -15.70 0.49 13.08
C ASP A 50 -16.78 0.44 11.98
N ASP A 51 -17.20 1.58 11.50
CA ASP A 51 -18.11 1.67 10.36
C ASP A 51 -17.46 1.13 9.08
N PHE A 52 -16.16 1.41 8.87
CA PHE A 52 -15.43 0.89 7.74
C PHE A 52 -15.35 -0.64 7.75
N ASN A 53 -15.01 -1.23 8.89
CA ASN A 53 -14.98 -2.67 9.05
C ASN A 53 -16.36 -3.31 8.78
N SER A 54 -17.42 -2.68 9.21
CA SER A 54 -18.79 -3.14 8.92
C SER A 54 -19.14 -3.07 7.44
N ILE A 55 -18.67 -2.02 6.76
CA ILE A 55 -18.85 -1.85 5.32
C ILE A 55 -18.09 -2.92 4.52
N LEU A 56 -16.79 -3.09 4.82
CA LEU A 56 -15.93 -4.01 4.07
C LEU A 56 -16.26 -5.47 4.28
N LEU A 57 -16.55 -5.84 5.51
CA LEU A 57 -16.66 -7.25 5.86
C LEU A 57 -18.05 -7.81 5.70
N TYR A 58 -19.04 -6.97 5.36
CA TYR A 58 -20.44 -7.38 5.24
C TYR A 58 -20.91 -8.28 6.41
N LYS A 59 -20.33 -8.02 7.59
CA LYS A 59 -20.44 -8.94 8.73
C LYS A 59 -21.87 -9.31 9.08
N ASP A 60 -22.81 -8.42 8.76
CA ASP A 60 -24.19 -8.58 9.19
C ASP A 60 -25.17 -8.83 8.03
N GLY A 61 -24.68 -9.01 6.80
CA GLY A 61 -25.55 -9.14 5.63
C GLY A 61 -26.46 -7.91 5.43
N VAL A 62 -26.24 -6.87 6.20
CA VAL A 62 -27.01 -5.64 6.13
C VAL A 62 -26.47 -4.85 4.96
N HIS A 63 -27.22 -4.84 3.88
CA HIS A 63 -27.10 -3.77 2.90
C HIS A 63 -27.19 -2.45 3.66
N MET A 64 -26.16 -1.64 3.59
CA MET A 64 -26.18 -0.31 4.15
C MET A 64 -26.91 0.63 3.19
N PRO A 65 -28.25 0.67 3.23
CA PRO A 65 -29.03 1.48 2.30
C PRO A 65 -28.75 2.98 2.45
N HIS A 66 -27.98 3.33 3.47
CA HIS A 66 -27.68 4.72 3.84
C HIS A 66 -26.30 5.18 3.41
N LEU A 67 -25.53 4.39 2.67
CA LEU A 67 -24.20 4.78 2.22
C LEU A 67 -24.20 6.13 1.48
N GLY A 68 -25.27 6.44 0.78
CA GLY A 68 -25.44 7.70 0.09
C GLY A 68 -25.84 8.89 0.96
N THR A 69 -26.24 8.65 2.22
CA THR A 69 -26.77 9.70 3.12
C THR A 69 -25.84 10.01 4.29
N TRP A 70 -24.69 9.37 4.34
CA TRP A 70 -23.74 9.60 5.41
C TRP A 70 -22.98 10.88 5.16
N GLY A 71 -23.32 11.90 5.92
CA GLY A 71 -22.52 13.08 6.05
C GLY A 71 -21.38 12.89 7.05
N ASP A 72 -20.72 13.98 7.36
CA ASP A 72 -19.72 14.01 8.40
C ASP A 72 -20.31 13.61 9.76
N ARG A 73 -19.81 12.57 10.36
CA ARG A 73 -20.25 12.12 11.67
C ARG A 73 -19.49 12.75 12.84
N GLY A 74 -18.58 13.66 12.54
CA GLY A 74 -17.87 14.50 13.53
C GLY A 74 -16.85 13.80 14.43
N GLY A 75 -15.70 14.37 14.57
CA GLY A 75 -14.77 14.23 15.70
C GLY A 75 -13.98 12.93 15.87
N LYS A 76 -14.38 11.81 15.27
CA LYS A 76 -13.67 10.53 15.36
C LYS A 76 -13.42 9.89 14.00
N ASP A 77 -13.76 10.58 12.94
CA ASP A 77 -13.65 10.06 11.60
C ASP A 77 -12.18 9.97 11.18
N CYS A 78 -11.79 8.82 10.66
CA CYS A 78 -10.43 8.58 10.19
C CYS A 78 -10.39 8.12 8.72
N HIS A 79 -11.55 8.01 8.08
CA HIS A 79 -11.69 7.66 6.68
C HIS A 79 -12.38 8.76 5.89
N LEU A 80 -11.91 8.99 4.67
CA LEU A 80 -12.51 9.89 3.71
C LEU A 80 -12.70 9.17 2.39
N ASP A 81 -13.94 9.09 1.96
CA ASP A 81 -14.30 8.62 0.62
C ASP A 81 -14.83 9.76 -0.23
N ILE A 82 -14.54 9.66 -1.52
CA ILE A 82 -15.09 10.55 -2.55
C ILE A 82 -15.86 9.67 -3.53
N PHE A 83 -17.15 9.86 -3.61
CA PHE A 83 -18.05 9.08 -4.45
C PHE A 83 -18.51 9.88 -5.65
N LEU A 84 -18.44 9.25 -6.80
CA LEU A 84 -19.17 9.71 -7.98
C LEU A 84 -20.66 9.43 -7.80
N GLN A 85 -21.50 10.37 -8.19
CA GLN A 85 -22.91 10.06 -8.43
C GLN A 85 -23.03 9.02 -9.55
N PRO A 86 -24.14 8.27 -9.61
CA PRO A 86 -24.33 7.32 -10.69
C PRO A 86 -24.12 7.96 -12.06
N VAL A 87 -23.17 7.44 -12.82
CA VAL A 87 -22.83 7.92 -14.16
C VAL A 87 -23.56 7.06 -15.18
N ARG A 88 -24.45 7.70 -15.95
CA ARG A 88 -25.06 7.02 -17.08
C ARG A 88 -24.12 7.03 -18.28
N VAL A 89 -23.88 5.85 -18.83
CA VAL A 89 -23.10 5.66 -20.05
C VAL A 89 -23.98 4.91 -21.05
N GLU A 90 -24.25 5.55 -22.18
CA GLU A 90 -25.07 4.95 -23.23
C GLU A 90 -24.32 3.83 -23.95
N ALA A 91 -25.04 2.94 -24.62
CA ALA A 91 -24.46 1.82 -25.34
C ALA A 91 -23.43 2.31 -26.38
N GLY A 92 -22.24 1.76 -26.36
CA GLY A 92 -21.15 2.16 -27.27
C GLY A 92 -20.45 3.47 -26.91
N ALA A 93 -20.88 4.17 -25.86
CA ALA A 93 -20.23 5.39 -25.38
C ALA A 93 -19.19 5.09 -24.29
N SER A 94 -18.33 6.05 -24.03
CA SER A 94 -17.40 6.03 -22.92
C SER A 94 -17.40 7.39 -22.20
N ARG A 95 -17.18 7.39 -20.90
CA ARG A 95 -16.94 8.59 -20.11
C ARG A 95 -15.68 8.40 -19.29
N THR A 96 -14.75 9.33 -19.39
CA THR A 96 -13.54 9.36 -18.58
C THR A 96 -13.66 10.46 -17.55
N VAL A 97 -13.27 10.20 -16.32
CA VAL A 97 -13.18 11.14 -15.22
C VAL A 97 -11.75 11.12 -14.69
N TYR A 98 -11.28 12.25 -14.21
CA TYR A 98 -9.93 12.40 -13.71
C TYR A 98 -9.94 12.82 -12.26
N ALA A 99 -8.92 12.37 -11.53
CA ALA A 99 -8.60 12.87 -10.20
C ALA A 99 -7.09 13.06 -10.08
N ILE A 100 -6.70 14.01 -9.26
CA ILE A 100 -5.31 14.28 -8.90
C ILE A 100 -5.16 13.94 -7.43
N VAL A 101 -4.14 13.17 -7.10
CA VAL A 101 -3.66 12.99 -5.74
C VAL A 101 -2.24 13.52 -5.70
N ALA A 102 -1.96 14.39 -4.74
CA ALA A 102 -0.65 15.01 -4.57
C ALA A 102 -0.28 15.06 -3.10
N ASP A 103 1.01 15.14 -2.82
CA ASP A 103 1.57 15.41 -1.50
C ASP A 103 2.50 16.63 -1.58
N GLY A 104 2.84 17.22 -0.45
CA GLY A 104 3.79 18.31 -0.36
C GLY A 104 3.41 19.36 0.70
N SER A 105 4.18 20.43 0.72
CA SER A 105 3.83 21.65 1.46
C SER A 105 2.52 22.26 0.92
N GLU A 106 1.91 23.16 1.67
CA GLU A 106 0.67 23.80 1.22
C GLU A 106 0.82 24.55 -0.12
N THR A 107 1.97 25.17 -0.35
CA THR A 107 2.26 25.86 -1.61
C THR A 107 2.37 24.89 -2.76
N GLU A 108 3.13 23.79 -2.58
CA GLU A 108 3.27 22.76 -3.61
C GLU A 108 1.96 22.05 -3.91
N LEU A 109 1.13 21.82 -2.90
CA LEU A 109 -0.21 21.26 -3.11
C LEU A 109 -1.10 22.18 -3.92
N ALA A 110 -1.08 23.49 -3.63
CA ALA A 110 -1.86 24.46 -4.40
C ALA A 110 -1.46 24.43 -5.89
N GLU A 111 -0.17 24.38 -6.18
CA GLU A 111 0.34 24.30 -7.56
C GLU A 111 -0.03 22.98 -8.24
N ARG A 112 0.20 21.85 -7.55
CA ARG A 112 -0.05 20.51 -8.10
C ARG A 112 -1.54 20.26 -8.35
N LEU A 113 -2.40 20.67 -7.42
CA LEU A 113 -3.85 20.52 -7.55
C LEU A 113 -4.44 21.49 -8.60
N ALA A 114 -3.74 22.57 -8.95
CA ALA A 114 -4.16 23.49 -10.00
C ALA A 114 -3.94 22.93 -11.42
N PHE A 115 -3.37 21.73 -11.57
CA PHE A 115 -3.17 21.10 -12.87
C PHE A 115 -4.48 21.05 -13.67
N PRO A 116 -4.48 21.52 -14.94
CA PRO A 116 -5.67 21.58 -15.76
C PRO A 116 -6.06 20.20 -16.27
N PHE A 117 -7.29 19.76 -15.99
CA PHE A 117 -7.78 18.42 -16.37
C PHE A 117 -7.86 18.19 -17.86
N GLU A 118 -7.93 19.24 -18.68
CA GLU A 118 -7.90 19.15 -20.15
C GLU A 118 -6.59 18.52 -20.64
N ARG A 119 -5.51 18.66 -19.87
CA ARG A 119 -4.21 18.06 -20.18
C ARG A 119 -4.04 16.65 -19.61
N ALA A 120 -4.97 16.19 -18.80
CA ALA A 120 -4.86 14.89 -18.13
C ALA A 120 -4.74 13.71 -19.13
N PRO A 121 -5.49 13.66 -20.27
CA PRO A 121 -5.34 12.56 -21.22
C PRO A 121 -3.92 12.44 -21.80
N GLU A 122 -3.31 13.57 -22.13
CA GLU A 122 -1.94 13.61 -22.66
C GLU A 122 -0.93 13.21 -21.58
N HIS A 123 -1.08 13.78 -20.39
CA HIS A 123 -0.21 13.49 -19.26
C HIS A 123 -0.25 12.01 -18.85
N CYS A 124 -1.43 11.42 -18.77
CA CYS A 124 -1.59 9.99 -18.46
C CYS A 124 -0.96 9.10 -19.53
N ARG A 125 -1.10 9.44 -20.82
CA ARG A 125 -0.44 8.68 -21.89
C ARG A 125 1.08 8.79 -21.82
N ALA A 126 1.61 9.98 -21.58
CA ALA A 126 3.04 10.19 -21.44
C ALA A 126 3.61 9.41 -20.24
N ALA A 127 2.95 9.48 -19.09
CA ALA A 127 3.32 8.74 -17.89
C ALA A 127 3.26 7.22 -18.15
N ARG A 128 2.17 6.72 -18.74
CA ARG A 128 2.06 5.30 -19.08
C ARG A 128 3.21 4.85 -19.99
N ASN A 129 3.52 5.60 -21.03
CA ASN A 129 4.59 5.27 -21.96
C ASN A 129 5.98 5.33 -21.30
N SER A 130 6.17 6.14 -20.26
CA SER A 130 7.42 6.21 -19.51
C SER A 130 7.62 5.02 -18.57
N TYR A 131 6.54 4.56 -17.95
CA TYR A 131 6.57 3.44 -16.99
C TYR A 131 6.51 2.08 -17.67
N LEU A 132 5.65 1.94 -18.66
CA LEU A 132 5.41 0.67 -19.35
C LEU A 132 6.23 0.60 -20.64
N ARG A 133 7.55 0.62 -20.53
CA ARG A 133 8.47 0.38 -21.64
C ARG A 133 8.46 -1.10 -22.03
N ILE A 134 7.31 -1.60 -22.42
CA ILE A 134 7.16 -2.99 -22.83
C ILE A 134 7.46 -3.06 -24.33
N PRO A 135 8.47 -3.82 -24.74
CA PRO A 135 8.75 -4.02 -26.16
C PRO A 135 7.53 -4.58 -26.87
N GLU A 136 7.30 -4.13 -28.09
CA GLU A 136 6.21 -4.67 -28.90
C GLU A 136 6.46 -6.15 -29.17
N SER A 137 5.55 -6.99 -28.74
CA SER A 137 5.61 -8.45 -28.84
C SER A 137 4.20 -9.04 -28.78
N PRO A 138 4.02 -10.31 -29.17
CA PRO A 138 2.73 -11.00 -28.98
C PRO A 138 2.27 -11.05 -27.52
N MET A 139 3.18 -10.83 -26.58
CA MET A 139 2.91 -10.87 -25.14
C MET A 139 2.73 -9.48 -24.51
N SER A 140 2.84 -8.39 -25.27
CA SER A 140 2.79 -7.01 -24.77
C SER A 140 1.55 -6.74 -23.94
N PHE A 141 0.39 -7.23 -24.37
CA PHE A 141 -0.86 -7.04 -23.63
C PHE A 141 -0.79 -7.69 -22.23
N SER A 142 -0.32 -8.92 -22.14
CA SER A 142 -0.20 -9.64 -20.87
C SER A 142 0.82 -8.98 -19.96
N GLN A 143 1.97 -8.59 -20.49
CA GLN A 143 3.01 -7.88 -19.75
C GLN A 143 2.50 -6.54 -19.19
N GLU A 144 1.77 -5.77 -20.02
CA GLU A 144 1.16 -4.51 -19.58
C GLU A 144 0.16 -4.74 -18.44
N ARG A 145 -0.69 -5.75 -18.55
CA ARG A 145 -1.68 -6.07 -17.52
C ARG A 145 -1.02 -6.50 -16.21
N MET A 146 -0.01 -7.36 -16.28
CA MET A 146 0.74 -7.79 -15.10
C MET A 146 1.45 -6.63 -14.43
N SER A 147 2.15 -5.80 -15.19
CA SER A 147 2.83 -4.60 -14.67
C SER A 147 1.85 -3.62 -14.03
N SER A 148 0.69 -3.40 -14.67
CA SER A 148 -0.36 -2.54 -14.12
C SER A 148 -0.90 -3.06 -12.80
N VAL A 149 -1.10 -4.38 -12.66
CA VAL A 149 -1.55 -4.98 -11.40
C VAL A 149 -0.53 -4.75 -10.29
N VAL A 150 0.74 -5.04 -10.55
CA VAL A 150 1.81 -4.83 -9.55
C VAL A 150 1.90 -3.36 -9.13
N LEU A 151 1.82 -2.43 -10.08
CA LEU A 151 1.91 -0.99 -9.79
C LEU A 151 0.70 -0.44 -9.05
N THR A 152 -0.48 -1.01 -9.24
CA THR A 152 -1.72 -0.49 -8.64
C THR A 152 -2.10 -1.15 -7.32
N ASN A 153 -1.50 -2.29 -6.98
CA ASN A 153 -1.69 -2.93 -5.69
C ASN A 153 -0.76 -2.33 -4.63
N VAL A 154 -0.93 -1.05 -4.38
CA VAL A 154 -0.10 -0.27 -3.46
C VAL A 154 -0.97 0.30 -2.35
N VAL A 155 -0.46 0.24 -1.12
CA VAL A 155 -1.03 0.90 0.05
C VAL A 155 -0.11 2.04 0.47
N TYR A 156 -0.68 3.23 0.56
CA TYR A 156 0.01 4.45 0.96
C TYR A 156 -1.01 5.54 1.35
N PRO A 157 -0.82 6.27 2.43
CA PRO A 157 0.24 6.06 3.41
C PRO A 157 -0.11 4.94 4.39
N THR A 158 0.89 4.14 4.76
CA THR A 158 0.82 3.20 5.90
C THR A 158 1.74 3.70 6.99
N TYR A 159 1.20 3.91 8.20
CA TYR A 159 1.98 4.41 9.33
C TYR A 159 2.58 3.25 10.11
N VAL A 160 3.90 3.21 10.15
CA VAL A 160 4.66 2.14 10.79
C VAL A 160 5.86 2.76 11.50
N GLU A 161 6.04 2.46 12.79
CA GLU A 161 7.17 2.94 13.61
C GLU A 161 7.42 4.45 13.52
N GLY A 162 6.37 5.23 13.66
CA GLY A 162 6.49 6.69 13.66
C GLY A 162 6.70 7.32 12.27
N ARG A 163 6.60 6.55 11.21
CA ARG A 163 6.74 7.05 9.82
C ARG A 163 5.68 6.47 8.90
N PHE A 164 5.39 7.18 7.82
CA PHE A 164 4.57 6.65 6.73
C PHE A 164 5.44 5.94 5.72
N VAL A 165 5.02 4.74 5.34
CA VAL A 165 5.68 3.92 4.33
C VAL A 165 4.70 3.56 3.22
N ARG A 166 5.22 3.35 2.03
CA ARG A 166 4.49 2.78 0.92
C ARG A 166 4.87 1.31 0.80
N HIS A 167 3.89 0.43 0.73
CA HIS A 167 4.14 -0.97 0.46
C HIS A 167 3.18 -1.52 -0.58
N HIS A 168 3.57 -2.60 -1.21
CA HIS A 168 2.78 -3.27 -2.22
C HIS A 168 2.19 -4.56 -1.64
N THR A 169 0.95 -4.85 -2.04
CA THR A 169 0.14 -5.95 -1.50
C THR A 169 -0.23 -6.94 -2.61
N PRO A 170 -0.59 -8.20 -2.25
CA PRO A 170 -1.01 -9.19 -3.24
C PRO A 170 -2.34 -8.85 -3.92
N GLY A 171 -3.14 -7.98 -3.33
CA GLY A 171 -4.42 -7.56 -3.89
C GLY A 171 -5.03 -6.37 -3.16
N ARG A 172 -5.95 -5.69 -3.79
CA ARG A 172 -6.56 -4.44 -3.28
C ARG A 172 -7.26 -4.56 -1.93
N CYS A 173 -7.84 -5.73 -1.64
CA CYS A 173 -8.52 -5.98 -0.38
C CYS A 173 -7.56 -6.46 0.73
N TRP A 174 -6.29 -6.63 0.41
CA TRP A 174 -5.28 -7.20 1.29
C TRP A 174 -4.26 -6.13 1.65
N ASN A 175 -4.66 -5.21 2.48
CA ASN A 175 -3.91 -3.99 2.79
C ASN A 175 -2.89 -4.12 3.93
N SER A 176 -2.74 -5.32 4.50
CA SER A 176 -1.76 -5.58 5.55
C SER A 176 -0.35 -5.85 4.99
N LEU A 177 0.61 -5.94 5.88
CA LEU A 177 2.00 -6.27 5.54
C LEU A 177 2.17 -7.79 5.40
N TYR A 178 2.05 -8.28 4.17
CA TYR A 178 2.19 -9.70 3.84
C TYR A 178 3.65 -10.02 3.50
N THR A 179 4.31 -10.73 4.38
CA THR A 179 5.77 -10.84 4.40
C THR A 179 6.35 -11.49 3.14
N TRP A 180 5.94 -12.71 2.80
CA TRP A 180 6.53 -13.41 1.66
C TRP A 180 6.01 -12.89 0.32
N ASP A 181 4.73 -12.52 0.24
CA ASP A 181 4.15 -11.92 -0.96
C ASP A 181 4.91 -10.66 -1.38
N SER A 182 5.24 -9.82 -0.43
CA SER A 182 5.96 -8.57 -0.68
C SER A 182 7.34 -8.81 -1.29
N GLY A 183 8.03 -9.85 -0.89
CA GLY A 183 9.30 -10.22 -1.51
C GLY A 183 9.14 -10.57 -2.98
N PHE A 184 8.14 -11.39 -3.35
CA PHE A 184 7.83 -11.71 -4.75
C PHE A 184 7.35 -10.50 -5.53
N ILE A 185 6.50 -9.67 -4.93
CA ILE A 185 6.08 -8.40 -5.54
C ILE A 185 7.28 -7.51 -5.82
N GLY A 186 8.22 -7.42 -4.87
CA GLY A 186 9.47 -6.69 -5.03
C GLY A 186 10.30 -7.18 -6.22
N LEU A 187 10.39 -8.50 -6.45
CA LEU A 187 11.04 -9.06 -7.63
C LEU A 187 10.34 -8.60 -8.92
N GLY A 188 9.01 -8.59 -8.94
CA GLY A 188 8.25 -8.05 -10.08
C GLY A 188 8.45 -6.56 -10.29
N LEU A 189 8.51 -5.77 -9.21
CA LEU A 189 8.76 -4.33 -9.27
C LEU A 189 10.13 -4.00 -9.86
N MET A 190 11.15 -4.83 -9.63
CA MET A 190 12.48 -4.62 -10.20
C MET A 190 12.49 -4.59 -11.72
N GLU A 191 11.55 -5.28 -12.36
CA GLU A 191 11.42 -5.25 -13.84
C GLU A 191 10.80 -3.95 -14.36
N ILE A 192 10.19 -3.17 -13.47
CA ILE A 192 9.44 -1.95 -13.82
C ILE A 192 10.15 -0.71 -13.29
N ASP A 193 10.47 -0.71 -12.00
CA ASP A 193 11.03 0.43 -11.28
C ASP A 193 11.81 -0.08 -10.05
N THR A 194 13.13 -0.08 -10.17
CA THR A 194 14.03 -0.54 -9.11
C THR A 194 13.85 0.25 -7.80
N LEU A 195 13.55 1.55 -7.88
CA LEU A 195 13.32 2.36 -6.68
C LEU A 195 12.11 1.86 -5.89
N ARG A 196 11.02 1.49 -6.56
CA ARG A 196 9.84 0.92 -5.89
C ARG A 196 10.14 -0.43 -5.24
N ALA A 197 11.01 -1.23 -5.83
CA ALA A 197 11.46 -2.47 -5.21
C ALA A 197 12.26 -2.21 -3.93
N VAL A 198 13.13 -1.20 -3.95
CA VAL A 198 13.88 -0.74 -2.77
C VAL A 198 12.94 -0.22 -1.68
N GLU A 199 11.97 0.61 -2.03
CA GLU A 199 10.97 1.11 -1.08
C GLU A 199 10.15 -0.02 -0.47
N ASN A 200 9.72 -0.97 -1.30
CA ASN A 200 8.96 -2.13 -0.86
C ASN A 200 9.78 -3.00 0.10
N LEU A 201 11.04 -3.26 -0.19
CA LEU A 201 11.95 -3.96 0.72
C LEU A 201 12.10 -3.21 2.04
N ASN A 202 12.29 -1.89 1.98
CA ASN A 202 12.47 -1.05 3.16
C ASN A 202 11.24 -1.02 4.07
N ALA A 203 10.05 -1.18 3.53
CA ALA A 203 8.82 -1.25 4.31
C ALA A 203 8.77 -2.47 5.26
N TYR A 204 9.52 -3.52 4.96
CA TYR A 204 9.56 -4.77 5.75
C TYR A 204 10.79 -4.91 6.62
N THR A 205 11.67 -3.94 6.63
CA THR A 205 12.88 -3.95 7.45
C THR A 205 12.89 -2.81 8.45
N THR A 206 13.43 -3.06 9.63
CA THR A 206 13.50 -2.07 10.71
C THR A 206 14.92 -1.57 10.90
N ASP A 207 15.06 -0.44 11.57
CA ASP A 207 16.38 0.11 11.91
C ASP A 207 17.15 -0.85 12.82
N PRO A 208 18.49 -0.95 12.66
CA PRO A 208 19.30 -1.80 13.50
C PRO A 208 19.16 -1.47 14.99
N GLY A 209 18.90 -2.49 15.78
CA GLY A 209 18.68 -2.34 17.22
C GLY A 209 17.23 -2.01 17.61
N ASN A 210 16.34 -1.85 16.65
CA ASN A 210 14.91 -1.68 16.93
C ASN A 210 14.37 -2.93 17.65
N PRO A 211 13.62 -2.77 18.76
CA PRO A 211 13.01 -3.89 19.46
C PRO A 211 12.01 -4.68 18.61
N ASP A 212 11.40 -4.08 17.60
CA ASP A 212 10.47 -4.70 16.67
C ASP A 212 11.20 -5.26 15.43
N ASN A 213 12.19 -6.09 15.61
CA ASN A 213 13.19 -6.60 14.65
C ASN A 213 12.74 -6.82 13.21
N ALA A 214 11.46 -7.10 12.99
CA ALA A 214 10.89 -7.35 11.69
C ALA A 214 9.40 -7.04 11.71
N PHE A 215 8.91 -6.44 10.63
CA PHE A 215 7.48 -6.34 10.42
C PHE A 215 6.95 -7.64 9.86
N VAL A 216 6.26 -8.37 10.70
CA VAL A 216 5.70 -9.68 10.35
C VAL A 216 4.25 -9.69 10.79
N LEU A 217 3.40 -8.95 10.11
CA LEU A 217 1.99 -8.89 10.47
C LEU A 217 1.23 -10.13 10.00
N HIS A 218 1.53 -10.59 8.78
CA HIS A 218 1.15 -11.89 8.24
C HIS A 218 2.44 -12.58 7.80
N GLY A 219 3.17 -13.09 8.77
CA GLY A 219 4.52 -13.52 8.56
C GLY A 219 4.64 -15.01 8.31
N THR A 220 5.38 -15.33 7.31
CA THR A 220 5.95 -16.65 7.12
C THR A 220 7.47 -16.53 7.24
N PRO A 221 8.17 -17.53 7.78
CA PRO A 221 9.62 -17.54 7.84
C PRO A 221 10.31 -17.73 6.46
N VAL A 222 9.57 -17.71 5.37
CA VAL A 222 10.15 -17.76 4.02
C VAL A 222 10.91 -16.46 3.74
N PRO A 223 12.23 -16.50 3.50
CA PRO A 223 13.10 -15.33 3.49
C PRO A 223 13.12 -14.60 2.15
N VAL A 224 11.96 -14.30 1.57
CA VAL A 224 11.86 -13.76 0.20
C VAL A 224 12.41 -12.32 0.12
N GLN A 225 12.40 -11.57 1.21
CA GLN A 225 13.04 -10.25 1.27
C GLN A 225 14.56 -10.34 1.08
N ILE A 226 15.18 -11.41 1.56
CA ILE A 226 16.61 -11.63 1.37
C ILE A 226 16.91 -11.95 -0.10
N TYR A 227 16.06 -12.74 -0.76
CA TYR A 227 16.17 -12.99 -2.21
C TYR A 227 15.99 -11.71 -3.01
N LEU A 228 15.00 -10.89 -2.65
CA LEU A 228 14.80 -9.57 -3.29
C LEU A 228 16.04 -8.70 -3.16
N PHE A 229 16.62 -8.62 -1.97
CA PHE A 229 17.86 -7.84 -1.77
C PHE A 229 19.02 -8.40 -2.60
N PHE A 230 19.16 -9.73 -2.67
CA PHE A 230 20.21 -10.36 -3.45
C PHE A 230 20.08 -10.03 -4.95
N GLU A 231 18.87 -10.04 -5.48
CA GLU A 231 18.62 -9.63 -6.86
C GLU A 231 18.86 -8.12 -7.08
N LEU A 232 18.46 -7.28 -6.13
CA LEU A 232 18.78 -5.84 -6.16
C LEU A 232 20.30 -5.62 -6.22
N TRP A 233 21.05 -6.34 -5.39
CA TRP A 233 22.51 -6.28 -5.39
C TRP A 233 23.11 -6.74 -6.73
N ASN A 234 22.65 -7.87 -7.27
CA ASN A 234 23.13 -8.38 -8.54
C ASN A 234 22.93 -7.40 -9.71
N ARG A 235 21.86 -6.61 -9.67
CA ARG A 235 21.57 -5.63 -10.73
C ARG A 235 22.29 -4.31 -10.55
N THR A 236 22.44 -3.86 -9.33
CA THR A 236 22.90 -2.49 -9.08
C THR A 236 24.38 -2.42 -8.68
N CYS A 237 24.89 -3.45 -8.01
CA CYS A 237 26.18 -3.44 -7.32
C CYS A 237 26.37 -2.18 -6.45
N ASP A 238 25.26 -1.61 -5.96
CA ASP A 238 25.27 -0.36 -5.22
C ASP A 238 25.67 -0.61 -3.76
N ARG A 239 26.89 -0.19 -3.44
CA ARG A 239 27.44 -0.34 -2.11
C ARG A 239 26.65 0.39 -1.02
N ALA A 240 26.02 1.51 -1.35
CA ALA A 240 25.19 2.23 -0.40
C ALA A 240 23.93 1.42 -0.01
N LEU A 241 23.32 0.71 -0.97
CA LEU A 241 22.23 -0.21 -0.67
C LEU A 241 22.71 -1.38 0.22
N LEU A 242 23.89 -1.91 -0.03
CA LEU A 242 24.46 -2.98 0.80
C LEU A 242 24.69 -2.49 2.24
N GLU A 243 25.33 -1.34 2.41
CA GLU A 243 25.63 -0.76 3.73
C GLU A 243 24.33 -0.42 4.49
N TYR A 244 23.28 0.01 3.80
CA TYR A 244 22.00 0.31 4.40
C TYR A 244 21.22 -0.96 4.78
N PHE A 245 21.09 -1.93 3.87
CA PHE A 245 20.21 -3.09 4.08
C PHE A 245 20.85 -4.24 4.83
N TYR A 246 22.17 -4.43 4.74
CA TYR A 246 22.82 -5.57 5.39
C TYR A 246 22.52 -5.69 6.90
N PRO A 247 22.70 -4.64 7.72
CA PRO A 247 22.41 -4.75 9.14
C PRO A 247 20.91 -4.96 9.42
N ARG A 248 20.03 -4.40 8.61
CA ARG A 248 18.57 -4.56 8.70
C ARG A 248 18.13 -5.98 8.36
N LEU A 249 18.64 -6.51 7.27
CA LEU A 249 18.34 -7.88 6.83
C LEU A 249 18.98 -8.92 7.74
N LYS A 250 20.14 -8.63 8.29
CA LYS A 250 20.74 -9.50 9.31
C LYS A 250 19.84 -9.61 10.54
N GLN A 251 19.33 -8.50 11.04
CA GLN A 251 18.38 -8.46 12.15
C GLN A 251 17.08 -9.21 11.82
N TYR A 252 16.53 -8.97 10.62
CA TYR A 252 15.37 -9.68 10.11
C TYR A 252 15.61 -11.21 10.01
N TYR A 253 16.77 -11.61 9.49
CA TYR A 253 17.18 -13.00 9.42
C TYR A 253 17.32 -13.61 10.82
N ASP A 254 18.03 -12.95 11.73
CA ASP A 254 18.25 -13.46 13.09
C ASP A 254 16.92 -13.71 13.81
N TYR A 255 15.95 -12.86 13.60
CA TYR A 255 14.60 -13.03 14.12
C TYR A 255 13.90 -14.24 13.50
N LEU A 256 13.81 -14.33 12.19
CA LEU A 256 13.14 -15.43 11.49
C LEU A 256 13.86 -16.78 11.70
N ALA A 257 15.19 -16.79 11.75
CA ALA A 257 15.98 -17.97 12.02
C ALA A 257 15.93 -18.45 13.49
N GLY A 258 15.31 -17.67 14.36
CA GLY A 258 15.22 -18.00 15.78
C GLY A 258 16.52 -17.80 16.56
N HIS A 259 17.42 -16.94 16.06
CA HIS A 259 18.64 -16.56 16.76
C HIS A 259 18.41 -15.37 17.72
N ASP A 260 17.40 -14.57 17.49
CA ASP A 260 17.02 -13.50 18.39
C ASP A 260 16.26 -14.07 19.60
N PRO A 261 16.58 -13.65 20.84
CA PRO A 261 15.89 -14.12 22.05
C PRO A 261 14.37 -13.88 22.06
N ARG A 262 13.91 -12.90 21.29
CA ARG A 262 12.49 -12.55 21.16
C ARG A 262 11.76 -13.38 20.09
N SER A 263 12.51 -14.10 19.27
CA SER A 263 11.93 -14.92 18.22
C SER A 263 11.09 -16.07 18.78
N THR A 264 9.97 -16.32 18.13
CA THR A 264 9.08 -17.46 18.44
C THR A 264 9.18 -18.58 17.41
N THR A 265 9.94 -18.40 16.33
CA THR A 265 10.01 -19.35 15.21
C THR A 265 10.59 -20.72 15.58
N ARG A 266 11.42 -20.77 16.65
CA ARG A 266 11.98 -22.03 17.21
C ARG A 266 11.46 -22.37 18.59
N ARG A 267 10.57 -21.57 19.13
CA ARG A 267 10.09 -21.74 20.50
C ARG A 267 9.37 -23.08 20.67
N GLY A 268 9.83 -23.87 21.62
CA GLY A 268 9.27 -25.20 21.91
C GLY A 268 9.63 -26.31 20.92
N SER A 269 10.42 -26.02 19.88
CA SER A 269 10.95 -27.05 18.98
C SER A 269 12.19 -27.72 19.57
N ARG A 270 12.23 -29.05 19.52
CA ARG A 270 13.43 -29.85 19.85
C ARG A 270 14.35 -30.01 18.63
N GLU A 271 13.82 -29.76 17.45
CA GLU A 271 14.52 -29.89 16.19
C GLU A 271 15.07 -28.52 15.72
N PRO A 272 16.15 -28.48 14.94
CA PRO A 272 16.71 -27.25 14.40
C PRO A 272 15.87 -26.63 13.28
N MET A 273 14.64 -27.06 13.11
CA MET A 273 13.73 -26.56 12.09
C MET A 273 12.97 -25.33 12.58
N ILE A 274 12.67 -24.45 11.66
CA ILE A 274 11.85 -23.28 11.90
C ILE A 274 10.38 -23.73 11.89
N ARG A 275 9.63 -23.30 12.88
CA ARG A 275 8.18 -23.51 12.94
C ARG A 275 7.48 -22.53 12.02
N THR A 276 6.33 -22.94 11.48
CA THR A 276 5.36 -21.99 10.95
C THR A 276 4.86 -21.10 12.09
N TRP A 277 4.48 -19.87 11.76
CA TRP A 277 4.04 -18.91 12.75
C TRP A 277 2.65 -19.26 13.26
N ASP A 278 2.48 -19.40 14.56
CA ASP A 278 1.18 -19.74 15.16
C ASP A 278 0.19 -18.57 15.19
N TYR A 279 0.63 -17.41 14.76
CA TYR A 279 -0.12 -16.19 14.78
C TYR A 279 -1.36 -16.24 13.89
N PHE A 280 -1.24 -16.95 12.78
CA PHE A 280 -2.31 -17.15 11.81
C PHE A 280 -2.13 -18.54 11.20
N TYR A 281 -3.17 -19.36 11.17
CA TYR A 281 -3.03 -20.77 10.82
C TYR A 281 -2.65 -21.06 9.37
N ASN A 282 -2.62 -20.03 8.50
CA ASN A 282 -2.12 -20.20 7.13
C ASN A 282 -0.75 -19.55 6.88
N THR A 283 0.02 -19.28 7.93
CA THR A 283 1.34 -18.63 7.80
C THR A 283 2.37 -19.44 7.01
N GLY A 284 2.11 -20.71 6.75
CA GLY A 284 2.91 -21.56 5.87
C GLY A 284 2.65 -21.31 4.38
N GLY A 285 1.71 -20.45 4.02
CA GLY A 285 1.32 -20.18 2.64
C GLY A 285 0.49 -21.29 1.98
N TRP A 286 -0.01 -22.23 2.77
CA TRP A 286 -0.81 -23.35 2.32
C TRP A 286 -2.22 -23.22 2.89
N ASP A 287 -2.92 -22.22 2.43
CA ASP A 287 -4.29 -21.98 2.81
C ASP A 287 -5.12 -23.25 2.57
N ASP A 288 -6.01 -23.53 3.48
CA ASP A 288 -6.88 -24.71 3.40
C ASP A 288 -6.18 -26.08 3.38
N TYR A 289 -4.89 -26.16 3.70
CA TYR A 289 -4.19 -27.42 3.79
C TYR A 289 -4.49 -28.12 5.13
N PRO A 290 -5.18 -29.28 5.11
CA PRO A 290 -5.68 -29.91 6.34
C PRO A 290 -4.67 -30.13 7.45
N PRO A 291 -3.41 -30.49 7.20
CA PRO A 291 -2.41 -30.66 8.26
C PRO A 291 -2.02 -29.37 8.99
N GLN A 292 -2.45 -28.20 8.52
CA GLN A 292 -2.24 -26.93 9.22
C GLN A 292 -3.39 -26.56 10.17
N HIS A 293 -4.49 -27.30 10.13
CA HIS A 293 -5.64 -27.16 10.98
C HIS A 293 -5.65 -28.28 12.01
#